data_10b1d5ca84edd21655754dfee88b6be5
#
_entry.id   10b1d5ca84edd21655754dfee88b6be5
#
_cell.length_a   1.000
_cell.length_b   1.000
_cell.length_c   1.000
_cell.angle_alpha   90.00
_cell.angle_beta   90.00
_cell.angle_gamma   90.00
#
_symmetry.space_group_name_H-M   'P 1'
#
loop_
_entity.id
_entity.type
_entity.pdbx_description
1 polymer ?
#
loop_
_entity_poly.entity_id
_entity_poly.type
_entity_poly.pdbx_seq_one_letter_code
_entity_poly.pdbx_strand_id
1 'polypeptide(L)'
;MQGRAAAVERVFREEYGRLIASLVRRFGDIDIAEEAAGEALVAALEKWPESGVPPNPGGWLMTTAGNRAIDRIRREKQRSAKHQAAFMQYDDAPHESTGPVE
;
A
#
# COMPACT_ATOMS: atom_id res chain seq x y z
N MET A 1 29.47 10.63 3.59
CA MET A 1 28.53 11.51 4.25
C MET A 1 27.22 10.81 4.53
N GLN A 2 26.75 10.91 5.74
CA GLN A 2 25.57 10.19 6.14
C GLN A 2 24.31 10.76 5.51
N GLY A 3 24.15 12.03 5.64
CA GLY A 3 23.04 12.67 5.00
C GLY A 3 21.69 12.24 5.51
N ARG A 4 20.68 12.81 4.89
CA ARG A 4 19.30 12.57 5.29
C ARG A 4 18.78 11.22 4.84
N ALA A 5 19.28 10.74 3.71
CA ALA A 5 18.89 9.43 3.24
C ALA A 5 19.28 8.34 4.22
N ALA A 6 20.47 8.49 4.83
CA ALA A 6 20.92 7.51 5.80
C ALA A 6 20.04 7.54 7.06
N ALA A 7 19.58 8.74 7.45
CA ALA A 7 18.69 8.86 8.59
C ALA A 7 17.34 8.21 8.30
N VAL A 8 16.81 8.43 7.11
CA VAL A 8 15.56 7.81 6.72
C VAL A 8 15.69 6.30 6.74
N GLU A 9 16.76 5.80 6.16
CA GLU A 9 16.99 4.37 6.08
C GLU A 9 17.07 3.73 7.45
N ARG A 10 17.76 4.41 8.39
CA ARG A 10 17.89 3.89 9.74
C ARG A 10 16.55 3.80 10.43
N VAL A 11 15.73 4.84 10.33
CA VAL A 11 14.42 4.84 10.94
C VAL A 11 13.55 3.75 10.33
N PHE A 12 13.58 3.63 9.01
CA PHE A 12 12.77 2.63 8.34
C PHE A 12 13.16 1.24 8.80
N ARG A 13 14.45 0.99 8.92
CA ARG A 13 14.93 -0.32 9.37
C ARG A 13 14.45 -0.63 10.78
N GLU A 14 14.47 0.38 11.65
CA GLU A 14 14.01 0.20 13.01
C GLU A 14 12.53 -0.08 13.11
N GLU A 15 11.73 0.51 12.18
CA GLU A 15 10.28 0.40 12.24
C GLU A 15 9.73 -0.72 11.37
N TYR A 16 10.56 -1.30 10.52
CA TYR A 16 10.07 -2.18 9.46
C TYR A 16 9.28 -3.37 9.98
N GLY A 17 9.81 -4.06 10.99
CA GLY A 17 9.12 -5.25 11.50
C GLY A 17 7.75 -4.93 12.04
N ARG A 18 7.66 -3.84 12.80
CA ARG A 18 6.38 -3.41 13.35
C ARG A 18 5.42 -2.97 12.26
N LEU A 19 5.97 -2.26 11.27
CA LEU A 19 5.17 -1.79 10.14
C LEU A 19 4.56 -2.95 9.37
N ILE A 20 5.40 -3.93 9.01
CA ILE A 20 4.92 -5.09 8.26
C ILE A 20 3.90 -5.88 9.07
N ALA A 21 4.17 -6.11 10.34
CA ALA A 21 3.25 -6.86 11.19
C ALA A 21 1.88 -6.18 11.25
N SER A 22 1.88 -4.86 11.40
CA SER A 22 0.62 -4.12 11.46
C SER A 22 -0.13 -4.18 10.14
N LEU A 23 0.59 -4.07 9.03
CA LEU A 23 -0.05 -4.10 7.72
C LEU A 23 -0.61 -5.49 7.41
N VAL A 24 0.12 -6.54 7.78
CA VAL A 24 -0.38 -7.89 7.57
C VAL A 24 -1.63 -8.14 8.40
N ARG A 25 -1.63 -7.68 9.66
CA ARG A 25 -2.81 -7.82 10.50
C ARG A 25 -4.01 -7.10 9.93
N ARG A 26 -3.77 -5.93 9.36
CA ARG A 26 -4.85 -5.09 8.88
C ARG A 26 -5.39 -5.56 7.53
N PHE A 27 -4.52 -5.97 6.63
CA PHE A 27 -4.91 -6.28 5.26
C PHE A 27 -4.86 -7.77 4.93
N GLY A 28 -4.22 -8.57 5.77
CA GLY A 28 -4.23 -10.02 5.60
C GLY A 28 -3.39 -10.52 4.43
N ASP A 29 -2.42 -9.76 3.96
CA ASP A 29 -1.67 -10.11 2.77
C ASP A 29 -0.26 -9.57 2.89
N ILE A 30 0.73 -10.49 2.91
CA ILE A 30 2.12 -10.09 3.07
C ILE A 30 2.64 -9.34 1.84
N ASP A 31 2.18 -9.70 0.65
CA ASP A 31 2.63 -9.02 -0.56
C ASP A 31 2.18 -7.57 -0.57
N ILE A 32 0.94 -7.34 -0.20
CA ILE A 32 0.43 -5.98 -0.10
C ILE A 32 1.19 -5.21 0.98
N ALA A 33 1.46 -5.87 2.10
CA ALA A 33 2.18 -5.22 3.19
C ALA A 33 3.59 -4.81 2.77
N GLU A 34 4.30 -5.69 2.10
CA GLU A 34 5.67 -5.40 1.68
C GLU A 34 5.72 -4.30 0.63
N GLU A 35 4.82 -4.35 -0.31
CA GLU A 35 4.77 -3.32 -1.33
C GLU A 35 4.41 -1.97 -0.74
N ALA A 36 3.42 -1.95 0.13
CA ALA A 36 3.00 -0.69 0.76
C ALA A 36 4.12 -0.11 1.61
N ALA A 37 4.83 -0.97 2.35
CA ALA A 37 5.95 -0.51 3.16
C ALA A 37 7.06 0.07 2.29
N GLY A 38 7.34 -0.55 1.15
CA GLY A 38 8.34 -0.03 0.23
C GLY A 38 7.95 1.32 -0.34
N GLU A 39 6.68 1.50 -0.66
CA GLU A 39 6.22 2.79 -1.15
C GLU A 39 6.28 3.86 -0.07
N ALA A 40 6.03 3.49 1.18
CA ALA A 40 6.17 4.43 2.27
C ALA A 40 7.62 4.86 2.43
N LEU A 41 8.56 3.94 2.24
CA LEU A 41 9.97 4.29 2.28
C LEU A 41 10.32 5.29 1.19
N VAL A 42 9.84 5.06 -0.03
CA VAL A 42 10.09 5.98 -1.13
C VAL A 42 9.53 7.36 -0.80
N ALA A 43 8.32 7.41 -0.24
CA ALA A 43 7.71 8.68 0.13
C ALA A 43 8.55 9.39 1.20
N ALA A 44 9.07 8.65 2.16
CA ALA A 44 9.90 9.24 3.20
C ALA A 44 11.20 9.80 2.62
N LEU A 45 11.80 9.07 1.68
CA LEU A 45 13.03 9.52 1.04
C LEU A 45 12.80 10.80 0.25
N GLU A 46 11.61 11.00 -0.25
CA GLU A 46 11.28 12.20 -0.99
C GLU A 46 10.93 13.37 -0.09
N LYS A 47 10.21 13.10 0.99
CA LYS A 47 9.67 14.18 1.82
C LYS A 47 10.55 14.59 2.99
N TRP A 48 11.12 13.63 3.68
CA TRP A 48 11.85 13.93 4.90
C TRP A 48 13.10 14.77 4.70
N PRO A 49 13.82 14.68 3.57
CA PRO A 49 14.93 15.60 3.36
C PRO A 49 14.53 17.06 3.37
N GLU A 50 13.30 17.35 2.96
CA GLU A 50 12.83 18.75 2.93
C GLU A 50 12.17 19.14 4.23
N SER A 51 11.31 18.28 4.76
CA SER A 51 10.50 18.65 5.91
C SER A 51 11.11 18.20 7.24
N GLY A 52 12.11 17.32 7.20
CA GLY A 52 12.64 16.72 8.41
C GLY A 52 11.90 15.45 8.79
N VAL A 53 12.54 14.65 9.63
CA VAL A 53 11.93 13.44 10.14
C VAL A 53 10.78 13.86 11.06
N PRO A 54 9.58 13.32 10.85
CA PRO A 54 8.45 13.72 11.69
C PRO A 54 8.64 13.28 13.15
N PRO A 55 7.90 13.90 14.06
CA PRO A 55 8.03 13.52 15.49
C PRO A 55 7.69 12.07 15.77
N ASN A 56 6.79 11.50 14.98
CA ASN A 56 6.43 10.09 15.14
C ASN A 56 6.63 9.40 13.80
N PRO A 57 7.87 9.05 13.48
CA PRO A 57 8.14 8.48 12.15
C PRO A 57 7.45 7.15 11.93
N GLY A 58 7.32 6.32 12.96
CA GLY A 58 6.60 5.05 12.81
C GLY A 58 5.16 5.27 12.45
N GLY A 59 4.50 6.23 13.08
CA GLY A 59 3.12 6.55 12.75
C GLY A 59 2.98 7.11 11.36
N TRP A 60 3.93 7.96 10.96
CA TRP A 60 3.94 8.49 9.61
C TRP A 60 4.04 7.39 8.56
N LEU A 61 4.96 6.45 8.79
CA LEU A 61 5.12 5.33 7.88
C LEU A 61 3.87 4.47 7.84
N MET A 62 3.26 4.25 8.98
CA MET A 62 2.06 3.43 9.07
C MET A 62 0.90 4.06 8.30
N THR A 63 0.71 5.36 8.47
CA THR A 63 -0.36 6.07 7.76
C THR A 63 -0.11 6.05 6.26
N THR A 64 1.12 6.35 5.86
CA THR A 64 1.47 6.39 4.44
C THR A 64 1.32 5.01 3.80
N ALA A 65 1.86 3.99 4.45
CA ALA A 65 1.77 2.64 3.93
C ALA A 65 0.32 2.16 3.87
N GLY A 66 -0.45 2.47 4.92
CA GLY A 66 -1.85 2.11 4.94
C GLY A 66 -2.62 2.72 3.78
N ASN A 67 -2.35 3.98 3.50
CA ASN A 67 -3.01 4.65 2.37
C ASN A 67 -2.63 4.01 1.04
N ARG A 68 -1.36 3.65 0.89
CA ARG A 68 -0.91 2.99 -0.34
C ARG A 68 -1.56 1.62 -0.50
N ALA A 69 -1.68 0.87 0.59
CA ALA A 69 -2.32 -0.44 0.54
C ALA A 69 -3.78 -0.31 0.14
N ILE A 70 -4.47 0.66 0.72
CA ILE A 70 -5.87 0.88 0.38
C ILE A 70 -6.02 1.25 -1.09
N ASP A 71 -5.14 2.12 -1.59
CA ASP A 71 -5.19 2.51 -2.99
C ASP A 71 -4.97 1.31 -3.90
N ARG A 72 -4.02 0.45 -3.57
CA ARG A 72 -3.76 -0.72 -4.38
C ARG A 72 -4.95 -1.65 -4.40
N ILE A 73 -5.54 -1.91 -3.23
CA ILE A 73 -6.70 -2.79 -3.15
C ILE A 73 -7.84 -2.22 -3.97
N ARG A 74 -8.04 -0.92 -3.87
CA ARG A 74 -9.10 -0.26 -4.61
C ARG A 74 -8.89 -0.38 -6.11
N ARG A 75 -7.66 -0.18 -6.56
CA ARG A 75 -7.35 -0.30 -7.98
C ARG A 75 -7.56 -1.72 -8.50
N GLU A 76 -7.18 -2.70 -7.69
CA GLU A 76 -7.36 -4.08 -8.10
C GLU A 76 -8.83 -4.47 -8.18
N LYS A 77 -9.62 -3.96 -7.27
CA LYS A 77 -11.05 -4.20 -7.32
C LYS A 77 -11.67 -3.58 -8.56
N GLN A 78 -11.25 -2.37 -8.90
CA GLN A 78 -11.75 -1.71 -10.08
C GLN A 78 -11.36 -2.44 -11.35
N ARG A 79 -10.15 -2.94 -11.40
CA ARG A 79 -9.69 -3.71 -12.56
C ARG A 79 -10.49 -5.00 -12.70
N SER A 80 -10.71 -5.67 -11.60
CA SER A 80 -11.52 -6.88 -11.60
C SER A 80 -12.92 -6.63 -12.07
N ALA A 81 -13.51 -5.55 -11.60
CA ALA A 81 -14.87 -5.20 -12.01
C ALA A 81 -14.94 -4.90 -13.50
N LYS A 82 -13.94 -4.19 -14.01
CA LYS A 82 -13.89 -3.91 -15.44
C LYS A 82 -13.71 -5.16 -16.26
N HIS A 83 -12.89 -6.07 -15.80
CA HIS A 83 -12.69 -7.34 -16.47
C HIS A 83 -13.98 -8.13 -16.50
N GLN A 84 -14.67 -8.19 -15.40
CA GLN A 84 -15.93 -8.91 -15.36
C GLN A 84 -16.97 -8.29 -16.27
N ALA A 85 -17.04 -6.99 -16.29
CA ALA A 85 -17.99 -6.32 -17.16
C ALA A 85 -17.69 -6.60 -18.62
N ALA A 86 -16.42 -6.54 -19.01
CA ALA A 86 -16.04 -6.82 -20.38
C ALA A 86 -16.33 -8.26 -20.75
N PHE A 87 -16.04 -9.17 -19.84
CA PHE A 87 -16.27 -10.57 -20.07
C PHE A 87 -17.77 -10.86 -20.23
N MET A 88 -18.56 -10.25 -19.40
CA MET A 88 -20.01 -10.45 -19.49
C MET A 88 -20.57 -9.91 -20.77
N GLN A 89 -20.03 -8.82 -21.27
CA GLN A 89 -20.48 -8.29 -22.54
C GLN A 89 -20.20 -9.26 -23.67
N TYR A 90 -19.03 -9.83 -23.66
CA TYR A 90 -18.65 -10.81 -24.67
C TYR A 90 -19.52 -12.04 -24.57
N ASP A 91 -19.67 -12.50 -23.36
CA ASP A 91 -20.33 -13.74 -23.10
C ASP A 91 -21.81 -13.64 -23.32
N ASP A 92 -22.32 -12.46 -23.22
CA ASP A 92 -23.75 -12.28 -23.42
C ASP A 92 -24.55 -13.03 -22.39
N ALA A 93 -23.90 -13.50 -21.38
CA ALA A 93 -24.56 -14.25 -20.35
C ALA A 93 -25.17 -13.26 -19.39
N PRO A 94 -26.37 -13.48 -19.10
CA PRO A 94 -26.96 -12.59 -18.12
C PRO A 94 -26.46 -12.98 -16.83
N HIS A 95 -25.86 -13.39 -16.38
CA HIS A 95 -25.43 -13.76 -15.18
C HIS A 95 -25.47 -13.08 -14.13
N GLU A 96 -25.79 -13.13 -14.06
CA GLU A 96 -25.74 -12.65 -13.29
C GLU A 96 -25.06 -12.46 -12.49
N SER A 97 -24.96 -12.51 -12.28
CA SER A 97 -24.41 -12.35 -11.76
C SER A 97 -23.90 -12.18 -11.08
N THR A 98 -23.84 -12.50 -10.82
CA THR A 98 -23.35 -12.52 -10.27
C THR A 98 -22.73 -12.00 -9.65
N GLY A 99 -22.67 -11.89 -9.43
CA GLY A 99 -22.14 -11.46 -8.94
C GLY A 99 -21.62 -10.87 -8.55
N PRO A 100 -21.44 -10.84 -8.39
CA PRO A 100 -20.87 -10.30 -8.05
C PRO A 100 -20.30 -9.77 -7.71
N VAL A 101 -20.43 -9.86 -7.71
CA VAL A 101 -19.91 -9.48 -7.56
C VAL A 101 -19.56 -8.87 -6.84
N GLU A 102 -19.54 -8.92 -6.44
CA GLU A 102 -19.30 -8.44 -5.84
C GLU A 102 -18.88 -8.02 -5.36
#